data_3f3a2c9de7f648460997e7dcf1b4304c
#
_entry.id   3f3a2c9de7f648460997e7dcf1b4304c
#
_cell.length_a   1.000
_cell.length_b   1.000
_cell.length_c   1.000
_cell.angle_alpha   90.00
_cell.angle_beta   90.00
_cell.angle_gamma   90.00
#
_symmetry.space_group_name_H-M   'P 1'
#
loop_
_entity.id
_entity.type
_entity.pdbx_description
1 polymer ?
#
loop_
_entity_poly.entity_id
_entity_poly.type
_entity_poly.pdbx_seq_one_letter_code
_entity_poly.pdbx_strand_id
1 'polypeptide(L)'
;MDNIIMTVGTSLVENYIANNPKKENITKEDILRYYEEEKIEDFRDRRYGAEVIALENLLEKGIFSGDRIFLVIHNTVNGKLAGDVLEDFILEKKIAKRVEKRIIFGLDKRNHEVFRNEGLTNLTEEIRNIVNKIGNKYNVA
;
A
#
# COMPACT_ATOMS: atom_id res chain seq x y z
N MET A 1 -15.85 -7.11 -12.73
CA MET A 1 -14.39 -7.02 -12.54
C MET A 1 -14.07 -5.75 -11.77
N ASP A 2 -13.74 -5.89 -10.51
CA ASP A 2 -13.47 -4.73 -9.67
C ASP A 2 -11.98 -4.51 -9.52
N ASN A 3 -11.60 -3.24 -9.61
CA ASN A 3 -10.23 -2.79 -9.43
C ASN A 3 -10.21 -1.74 -8.32
N ILE A 4 -9.15 -1.76 -7.52
CA ILE A 4 -8.85 -0.71 -6.55
C ILE A 4 -7.55 -0.04 -6.97
N ILE A 5 -7.51 1.28 -6.88
CA ILE A 5 -6.29 2.07 -6.98
C ILE A 5 -5.98 2.60 -5.59
N MET A 6 -4.83 2.23 -5.05
CA MET A 6 -4.44 2.60 -3.70
C MET A 6 -3.05 3.22 -3.69
N THR A 7 -2.91 4.38 -3.08
CA THR A 7 -1.60 4.96 -2.80
C THR A 7 -1.02 4.33 -1.54
N VAL A 8 0.25 4.00 -1.58
CA VAL A 8 0.94 3.34 -0.47
C VAL A 8 1.94 4.31 0.16
N GLY A 9 1.70 4.64 1.43
CA GLY A 9 2.64 5.39 2.24
C GLY A 9 3.65 4.47 2.93
N THR A 10 4.25 4.98 3.99
CA THR A 10 5.27 4.26 4.74
C THR A 10 4.82 3.83 6.13
N SER A 11 3.55 4.08 6.49
CA SER A 11 3.05 3.85 7.85
C SER A 11 3.23 2.42 8.34
N LEU A 12 3.03 1.44 7.47
CA LEU A 12 3.21 0.03 7.82
C LEU A 12 4.64 -0.26 8.29
N VAL A 13 5.63 0.28 7.58
CA VAL A 13 7.06 0.15 7.91
C VAL A 13 7.41 0.98 9.13
N GLU A 14 6.93 2.21 9.20
CA GLU A 14 7.20 3.12 10.33
C GLU A 14 6.63 2.58 11.64
N ASN A 15 5.45 1.99 11.62
CA ASN A 15 4.85 1.35 12.79
C ASN A 15 5.72 0.17 13.27
N TYR A 16 6.23 -0.63 12.35
CA TYR A 16 7.16 -1.71 12.69
C TYR A 16 8.45 -1.15 13.33
N ILE A 17 9.04 -0.12 12.74
CA ILE A 17 10.26 0.51 13.26
C ILE A 17 10.03 1.05 14.67
N ALA A 18 8.90 1.72 14.91
CA ALA A 18 8.57 2.28 16.22
C ALA A 18 8.48 1.22 17.32
N ASN A 19 8.02 0.02 16.98
CA ASN A 19 7.90 -1.09 17.93
C ASN A 19 9.15 -2.00 18.00
N ASN A 20 10.13 -1.78 17.10
CA ASN A 20 11.35 -2.57 17.01
C ASN A 20 12.57 -1.66 16.78
N PRO A 21 12.86 -0.71 17.69
CA PRO A 21 13.82 0.39 17.43
C PRO A 21 15.26 -0.08 17.28
N LYS A 22 15.60 -1.28 17.72
CA LYS A 22 16.97 -1.82 17.63
C LYS A 22 17.22 -2.67 16.40
N LYS A 23 16.19 -2.91 15.60
CA LYS A 23 16.31 -3.73 14.39
C LYS A 23 16.94 -2.93 13.27
N GLU A 24 17.98 -3.49 12.65
CA GLU A 24 18.65 -2.94 11.47
C GLU A 24 18.39 -3.83 10.26
N ASN A 25 18.56 -3.30 9.05
CA ASN A 25 18.38 -4.03 7.79
C ASN A 25 17.03 -4.75 7.72
N ILE A 26 15.97 -3.99 7.90
CA ILE A 26 14.60 -4.50 7.96
C ILE A 26 14.21 -5.10 6.61
N THR A 27 13.69 -6.31 6.62
CA THR A 27 13.20 -7.02 5.45
C THR A 27 11.68 -7.16 5.47
N LYS A 28 11.11 -7.51 4.32
CA LYS A 28 9.69 -7.82 4.21
C LYS A 28 9.30 -8.96 5.17
N GLU A 29 10.11 -9.99 5.25
CA GLU A 29 9.89 -11.16 6.10
C GLU A 29 9.87 -10.77 7.59
N ASP A 30 10.70 -9.83 8.01
CA ASP A 30 10.70 -9.33 9.38
C ASP A 30 9.35 -8.71 9.74
N ILE A 31 8.79 -7.89 8.86
CA ILE A 31 7.52 -7.20 9.09
C ILE A 31 6.35 -8.18 9.07
N LEU A 32 6.32 -9.11 8.11
CA LEU A 32 5.28 -10.12 8.03
C LEU A 32 5.27 -11.03 9.26
N ARG A 33 6.46 -11.43 9.71
CA ARG A 33 6.61 -12.25 10.92
C ARG A 33 6.12 -11.51 12.16
N TYR A 34 6.43 -10.23 12.28
CA TYR A 34 5.99 -9.41 13.39
C TYR A 34 4.46 -9.40 13.51
N TYR A 35 3.76 -9.17 12.42
CA TYR A 35 2.31 -9.15 12.42
C TYR A 35 1.71 -10.52 12.72
N GLU A 36 2.35 -11.59 12.28
CA GLU A 36 1.94 -12.95 12.58
C GLU A 36 2.14 -13.30 14.07
N GLU A 37 3.32 -13.00 14.61
CA GLU A 37 3.67 -13.30 16.01
C GLU A 37 2.84 -12.49 17.01
N GLU A 38 2.56 -11.23 16.71
CA GLU A 38 1.71 -10.37 17.54
C GLU A 38 0.24 -10.74 17.45
N LYS A 39 -0.12 -11.70 16.62
CA LYS A 39 -1.49 -12.19 16.43
C LYS A 39 -2.47 -11.06 16.15
N ILE A 40 -2.08 -10.13 15.28
CA ILE A 40 -2.92 -9.02 14.88
C ILE A 40 -3.97 -9.56 13.90
N GLU A 41 -5.15 -9.90 14.40
CA GLU A 41 -6.24 -10.46 13.59
C GLU A 41 -7.21 -9.38 13.11
N ASP A 42 -7.34 -8.29 13.87
CA ASP A 42 -8.23 -7.18 13.51
C ASP A 42 -7.46 -6.16 12.66
N PHE A 43 -7.85 -6.04 11.41
CA PHE A 43 -7.23 -5.11 10.47
C PHE A 43 -7.42 -3.64 10.86
N ARG A 44 -8.38 -3.33 11.73
CA ARG A 44 -8.56 -1.98 12.26
C ARG A 44 -7.52 -1.61 13.31
N ASP A 45 -6.70 -2.55 13.71
CA ASP A 45 -5.57 -2.28 14.59
C ASP A 45 -4.59 -1.32 13.92
N ARG A 46 -4.25 -0.23 14.60
CA ARG A 46 -3.38 0.82 14.06
C ARG A 46 -1.98 0.32 13.65
N ARG A 47 -1.55 -0.83 14.16
CA ARG A 47 -0.27 -1.43 13.82
C ARG A 47 -0.19 -1.86 12.34
N TYR A 48 -1.32 -2.12 11.71
CA TYR A 48 -1.37 -2.45 10.29
C TYR A 48 -1.17 -1.27 9.35
N GLY A 49 -1.36 -0.05 9.82
CA GLY A 49 -1.27 1.14 8.98
C GLY A 49 -2.57 1.45 8.21
N ALA A 50 -2.58 2.63 7.60
CA ALA A 50 -3.78 3.20 6.99
C ALA A 50 -4.29 2.39 5.79
N GLU A 51 -3.39 1.83 4.99
CA GLU A 51 -3.74 1.11 3.77
C GLU A 51 -4.53 -0.16 4.07
N VAL A 52 -4.12 -0.91 5.08
CA VAL A 52 -4.80 -2.15 5.48
C VAL A 52 -6.17 -1.83 6.06
N ILE A 53 -6.27 -0.79 6.87
CA ILE A 53 -7.54 -0.34 7.43
C ILE A 53 -8.52 0.06 6.32
N ALA A 54 -8.03 0.77 5.30
CA ALA A 54 -8.84 1.18 4.16
C ALA A 54 -9.37 -0.03 3.37
N LEU A 55 -8.52 -1.02 3.12
CA LEU A 55 -8.93 -2.26 2.44
C LEU A 55 -9.99 -3.02 3.22
N GLU A 56 -9.83 -3.14 4.52
CA GLU A 56 -10.82 -3.78 5.38
C GLU A 56 -12.19 -3.10 5.28
N ASN A 57 -12.20 -1.77 5.35
CA ASN A 57 -13.43 -1.01 5.24
C ASN A 57 -14.15 -1.24 3.91
N LEU A 58 -13.41 -1.32 2.81
CA LEU A 58 -13.98 -1.59 1.49
C LEU A 58 -14.57 -2.99 1.40
N LEU A 59 -13.89 -3.98 1.98
CA LEU A 59 -14.37 -5.36 2.01
C LEU A 59 -15.65 -5.50 2.85
N GLU A 60 -15.68 -4.90 4.05
CA GLU A 60 -16.83 -4.94 4.95
C GLU A 60 -18.07 -4.32 4.31
N LYS A 61 -17.90 -3.27 3.51
CA LYS A 61 -19.00 -2.59 2.83
C LYS A 61 -19.43 -3.26 1.53
N GLY A 62 -18.78 -4.34 1.12
CA GLY A 62 -19.08 -5.04 -0.11
C GLY A 62 -18.80 -4.24 -1.39
N ILE A 63 -17.95 -3.21 -1.29
CA ILE A 63 -17.60 -2.35 -2.43
C ILE A 63 -16.63 -3.04 -3.39
N PHE A 64 -15.86 -3.99 -2.87
CA PHE A 64 -14.81 -4.64 -3.61
C PHE A 64 -15.04 -6.14 -3.77
N SER A 65 -14.96 -6.64 -5.00
CA SER A 65 -15.18 -8.05 -5.30
C SER A 65 -13.91 -8.91 -5.27
N GLY A 66 -12.74 -8.32 -5.07
CA GLY A 66 -11.49 -9.05 -4.92
C GLY A 66 -10.75 -9.36 -6.21
N ASP A 67 -10.92 -8.59 -7.28
CA ASP A 67 -10.25 -8.87 -8.56
C ASP A 67 -8.81 -8.37 -8.60
N ARG A 68 -8.57 -7.05 -8.63
CA ARG A 68 -7.23 -6.50 -8.78
C ARG A 68 -7.03 -5.22 -7.99
N ILE A 69 -5.86 -5.10 -7.38
CA ILE A 69 -5.43 -3.89 -6.68
C ILE A 69 -4.18 -3.33 -7.36
N PHE A 70 -4.23 -2.05 -7.71
CA PHE A 70 -3.06 -1.29 -8.15
C PHE A 70 -2.48 -0.57 -6.93
N LEU A 71 -1.24 -0.89 -6.58
CA LEU A 71 -0.50 -0.21 -5.52
C LEU A 71 0.40 0.84 -6.13
N VAL A 72 0.12 2.10 -5.84
CA VAL A 72 0.94 3.24 -6.26
C VAL A 72 1.94 3.55 -5.14
N ILE A 73 3.20 3.25 -5.39
CA ILE A 73 4.25 3.13 -4.38
C ILE A 73 5.28 4.25 -4.52
N HIS A 74 5.69 4.81 -3.39
CA HIS A 74 6.80 5.77 -3.35
C HIS A 74 8.12 5.10 -3.76
N ASN A 75 8.92 5.77 -4.58
CA ASN A 75 10.25 5.32 -4.95
C ASN A 75 11.27 5.61 -3.85
N THR A 76 11.04 5.08 -2.66
CA THR A 76 11.93 5.12 -1.51
C THR A 76 12.11 3.71 -0.98
N VAL A 77 13.14 3.47 -0.18
CA VAL A 77 13.39 2.14 0.42
C VAL A 77 12.17 1.69 1.23
N ASN A 78 11.66 2.55 2.11
CA ASN A 78 10.51 2.22 2.95
C ASN A 78 9.20 2.13 2.15
N GLY A 79 9.04 2.95 1.12
CA GLY A 79 7.87 2.87 0.25
C GLY A 79 7.80 1.55 -0.51
N LYS A 80 8.91 1.12 -1.09
CA LYS A 80 9.00 -0.17 -1.78
C LYS A 80 8.78 -1.33 -0.83
N LEU A 81 9.36 -1.25 0.38
CA LEU A 81 9.18 -2.28 1.40
C LEU A 81 7.73 -2.37 1.83
N ALA A 82 7.06 -1.25 2.06
CA ALA A 82 5.63 -1.22 2.39
C ALA A 82 4.79 -1.84 1.27
N GLY A 83 5.10 -1.53 0.02
CA GLY A 83 4.42 -2.12 -1.14
C GLY A 83 4.58 -3.64 -1.21
N ASP A 84 5.79 -4.14 -0.97
CA ASP A 84 6.06 -5.58 -0.98
C ASP A 84 5.33 -6.31 0.14
N VAL A 85 5.28 -5.72 1.34
CA VAL A 85 4.53 -6.27 2.48
C VAL A 85 3.04 -6.31 2.17
N LEU A 86 2.49 -5.22 1.62
CA LEU A 86 1.07 -5.15 1.25
C LEU A 86 0.71 -6.15 0.16
N GLU A 87 1.56 -6.33 -0.84
CA GLU A 87 1.32 -7.33 -1.89
C GLU A 87 1.19 -8.72 -1.30
N ASP A 88 2.14 -9.14 -0.47
CA ASP A 88 2.10 -10.45 0.16
C ASP A 88 0.86 -10.60 1.05
N PHE A 89 0.55 -9.57 1.83
CA PHE A 89 -0.62 -9.56 2.70
C PHE A 89 -1.92 -9.73 1.90
N ILE A 90 -2.08 -8.97 0.82
CA ILE A 90 -3.26 -9.01 -0.04
C ILE A 90 -3.44 -10.40 -0.67
N LEU A 91 -2.37 -10.96 -1.19
CA LEU A 91 -2.41 -12.27 -1.85
C LEU A 91 -2.61 -13.41 -0.85
N GLU A 92 -1.92 -13.39 0.28
CA GLU A 92 -2.04 -14.41 1.32
C GLU A 92 -3.44 -14.44 1.95
N LYS A 93 -3.98 -13.28 2.27
CA LYS A 93 -5.34 -13.16 2.84
C LYS A 93 -6.44 -13.27 1.78
N LYS A 94 -6.07 -13.48 0.53
CA LYS A 94 -7.02 -13.59 -0.60
C LYS A 94 -7.94 -12.38 -0.74
N ILE A 95 -7.43 -11.20 -0.40
CA ILE A 95 -8.17 -9.94 -0.54
C ILE A 95 -8.40 -9.64 -2.02
N ALA A 96 -7.39 -9.86 -2.86
CA ALA A 96 -7.51 -9.73 -4.30
C ALA A 96 -6.82 -10.90 -5.00
N LYS A 97 -7.21 -11.16 -6.23
CA LYS A 97 -6.59 -12.20 -7.06
C LYS A 97 -5.26 -11.75 -7.64
N ARG A 98 -5.13 -10.44 -7.93
CA ARG A 98 -3.96 -9.86 -8.57
C ARG A 98 -3.58 -8.55 -7.90
N VAL A 99 -2.27 -8.29 -7.83
CA VAL A 99 -1.71 -7.03 -7.37
C VAL A 99 -0.75 -6.52 -8.44
N GLU A 100 -0.90 -5.26 -8.83
CA GLU A 100 -0.01 -4.60 -9.76
C GLU A 100 0.65 -3.41 -9.07
N LYS A 101 1.97 -3.43 -8.96
CA LYS A 101 2.74 -2.37 -8.31
C LYS A 101 3.18 -1.33 -9.33
N ARG A 102 2.99 -0.06 -9.00
CA ARG A 102 3.42 1.10 -9.79
C ARG A 102 4.29 1.99 -8.92
N ILE A 103 5.57 2.11 -9.27
CA ILE A 103 6.53 2.88 -8.48
C ILE A 103 6.64 4.28 -9.07
N ILE A 104 6.48 5.29 -8.22
CA ILE A 104 6.44 6.70 -8.62
C ILE A 104 7.51 7.48 -7.87
N PHE A 105 8.29 8.25 -8.63
CA PHE A 105 9.30 9.16 -8.10
C PHE A 105 8.66 10.46 -7.61
N GLY A 106 9.24 11.04 -6.55
CA GLY A 106 8.89 12.36 -6.09
C GLY A 106 7.76 12.42 -5.06
N LEU A 107 7.29 11.28 -4.54
CA LEU A 107 6.21 11.25 -3.54
C LEU A 107 6.72 11.34 -2.09
N ASP A 108 8.01 11.51 -1.86
CA ASP A 108 8.56 11.69 -0.52
C ASP A 108 8.20 13.07 0.02
N LYS A 109 7.28 13.13 0.97
CA LYS A 109 6.80 14.37 1.58
C LYS A 109 7.86 15.14 2.36
N ARG A 110 8.98 14.52 2.68
CA ARG A 110 10.10 15.19 3.35
C ARG A 110 10.82 16.17 2.43
N ASN A 111 10.70 16.00 1.11
CA ASN A 111 11.21 16.94 0.12
C ASN A 111 10.03 17.64 -0.57
N HIS A 112 9.57 18.73 0.03
CA HIS A 112 8.38 19.46 -0.42
C HIS A 112 8.47 20.01 -1.84
N GLU A 113 9.65 20.44 -2.25
CA GLU A 113 9.85 21.00 -3.59
C GLU A 113 9.67 19.93 -4.67
N VAL A 114 10.34 18.78 -4.52
CA VAL A 114 10.21 17.67 -5.45
C VAL A 114 8.79 17.09 -5.42
N PHE A 115 8.20 16.96 -4.24
CA PHE A 115 6.82 16.49 -4.09
C PHE A 115 5.83 17.37 -4.86
N ARG A 116 5.97 18.70 -4.73
CA ARG A 116 5.09 19.67 -5.38
C ARG A 116 5.29 19.71 -6.90
N ASN A 117 6.54 19.73 -7.36
CA ASN A 117 6.87 19.98 -8.77
C ASN A 117 6.83 18.71 -9.62
N GLU A 118 7.22 17.57 -9.06
CA GLU A 118 7.35 16.32 -9.80
C GLU A 118 6.43 15.22 -9.27
N GLY A 119 6.35 15.05 -7.97
CA GLY A 119 5.62 13.94 -7.36
C GLY A 119 4.13 13.97 -7.65
N LEU A 120 3.48 15.11 -7.50
CA LEU A 120 2.05 15.25 -7.77
C LEU A 120 1.74 15.06 -9.27
N THR A 121 2.60 15.54 -10.14
CA THR A 121 2.46 15.34 -11.59
C THR A 121 2.61 13.86 -11.93
N ASN A 122 3.63 13.20 -11.42
CA ASN A 122 3.88 11.78 -11.64
C ASN A 122 2.72 10.92 -11.13
N LEU A 123 2.20 11.25 -9.93
CA LEU A 123 1.05 10.55 -9.36
C LEU A 123 -0.19 10.70 -10.25
N THR A 124 -0.48 11.92 -10.68
CA THR A 124 -1.63 12.20 -11.55
C THR A 124 -1.54 11.45 -12.87
N GLU A 125 -0.37 11.47 -13.50
CA GLU A 125 -0.14 10.75 -14.76
C GLU A 125 -0.29 9.24 -14.61
N GLU A 126 0.25 8.67 -13.54
CA GLU A 126 0.15 7.23 -13.32
C GLU A 126 -1.29 6.80 -13.04
N ILE A 127 -2.02 7.54 -12.23
CA ILE A 127 -3.45 7.26 -12.00
C ILE A 127 -4.22 7.35 -13.31
N ARG A 128 -3.94 8.35 -14.14
CA ARG A 128 -4.56 8.49 -15.46
C ARG A 128 -4.25 7.28 -16.36
N ASN A 129 -3.01 6.80 -16.36
CA ASN A 129 -2.60 5.63 -17.12
C ASN A 129 -3.34 4.37 -16.66
N ILE A 130 -3.49 4.19 -15.36
CA ILE A 130 -4.24 3.06 -14.79
C ILE A 130 -5.72 3.15 -15.20
N VAL A 131 -6.33 4.32 -15.04
CA VAL A 131 -7.74 4.53 -15.40
C VAL A 131 -7.98 4.27 -16.88
N ASN A 132 -7.07 4.71 -17.75
CA ASN A 132 -7.16 4.44 -19.19
C ASN A 132 -7.07 2.94 -19.50
N LYS A 133 -6.30 2.19 -18.73
CA LYS A 133 -6.15 0.75 -18.89
C LYS A 133 -7.40 -0.03 -18.47
N ILE A 134 -8.04 0.37 -17.39
CA ILE A 134 -9.17 -0.38 -16.78
C ILE A 134 -10.54 0.24 -17.06
N GLY A 135 -10.59 1.41 -17.66
CA GLY A 135 -11.83 2.15 -17.89
C GLY A 135 -12.43 2.66 -16.59
N ASN A 136 -13.78 2.67 -16.48
CA ASN A 136 -14.49 3.22 -15.34
C ASN A 136 -14.78 2.19 -14.23
N LYS A 137 -14.11 1.04 -14.24
CA LYS A 137 -14.36 -0.06 -13.30
C LYS A 137 -13.31 -0.07 -12.19
N TYR A 138 -13.27 0.98 -11.38
CA TYR A 138 -12.32 1.09 -10.28
C TYR A 138 -12.88 1.84 -9.08
N ASN A 139 -12.29 1.59 -7.93
CA ASN A 139 -12.47 2.38 -6.71
C ASN A 139 -11.11 2.92 -6.27
N VAL A 140 -11.09 4.11 -5.69
CA VAL A 140 -9.88 4.72 -5.16
C VAL A 140 -9.88 4.62 -3.64
N ALA A 141 -8.83 4.06 -3.13
CA ALA A 141 -8.65 3.91 -1.69
C ALA A 141 -7.50 4.79 -1.16
#